data_cad7771660bac948a36fe9c1e932b794
#
_entry.id   cad7771660bac948a36fe9c1e932b794
#
_cell.length_a   1.000
_cell.length_b   1.000
_cell.length_c   1.000
_cell.angle_alpha   90.00
_cell.angle_beta   90.00
_cell.angle_gamma   90.00
#
_symmetry.space_group_name_H-M   'P 1'
#
loop_
_entity.id
_entity.type
_entity.pdbx_description
1 polymer ?
#
loop_
_entity_poly.entity_id
_entity_poly.type
_entity_poly.pdbx_seq_one_letter_code
_entity_poly.pdbx_strand_id
1 'polypeptide(L)'
;MTDTNKEKEFTELLLQHQHIVYKVCLMYAQEKEDIADLYQETVYNLWKSYATFENRSSFSTWLYRVALNTCISDLRRRKHHEYVPLQLADIDLPDNDPKAEMLNTLYSLIRRLNKLDRMYIVLWLDEKTYDEIAEIVGTNRNQVAVRLHRIKEKLKTMSNL
;
A
#
# COMPACT_ATOMS: atom_id res chain seq x y z
N MET A 1 -17.95 8.94 -24.72
CA MET A 1 -16.49 9.05 -24.50
C MET A 1 -15.76 8.03 -25.32
N THR A 2 -14.79 8.47 -26.07
CA THR A 2 -13.92 7.56 -26.81
C THR A 2 -12.94 6.90 -25.82
N ASP A 3 -12.48 5.70 -26.14
CA ASP A 3 -11.50 4.98 -25.33
C ASP A 3 -10.24 5.82 -25.09
N THR A 4 -9.87 6.65 -26.06
CA THR A 4 -8.71 7.55 -25.98
C THR A 4 -8.86 8.58 -24.86
N ASN A 5 -10.08 9.12 -24.65
CA ASN A 5 -10.34 10.08 -23.59
C ASN A 5 -10.28 9.44 -22.20
N LYS A 6 -10.78 8.22 -22.08
CA LYS A 6 -10.69 7.45 -20.82
C LYS A 6 -9.25 7.12 -20.48
N GLU A 7 -8.47 6.72 -21.47
CA GLU A 7 -7.06 6.42 -21.30
C GLU A 7 -6.28 7.64 -20.82
N LYS A 8 -6.54 8.80 -21.43
CA LYS A 8 -5.89 10.05 -21.05
C LYS A 8 -6.27 10.46 -19.62
N GLU A 9 -7.56 10.42 -19.31
CA GLU A 9 -8.07 10.75 -17.97
C GLU A 9 -7.45 9.82 -16.91
N PHE A 10 -7.44 8.53 -17.16
CA PHE A 10 -6.84 7.55 -16.26
C PHE A 10 -5.36 7.81 -16.07
N THR A 11 -4.63 8.07 -17.14
CA THR A 11 -3.19 8.34 -17.08
C THR A 11 -2.89 9.56 -16.23
N GLU A 12 -3.67 10.64 -16.39
CA GLU A 12 -3.51 11.86 -15.59
C GLU A 12 -3.76 11.59 -14.11
N LEU A 13 -4.82 10.86 -13.78
CA LEU A 13 -5.15 10.49 -12.40
C LEU A 13 -4.08 9.59 -11.80
N LEU A 14 -3.60 8.62 -12.56
CA LEU A 14 -2.57 7.71 -12.12
C LEU A 14 -1.27 8.46 -11.81
N LEU A 15 -0.86 9.39 -12.68
CA LEU A 15 0.35 10.17 -12.47
C LEU A 15 0.27 11.03 -11.21
N GLN A 16 -0.91 11.54 -10.88
CA GLN A 16 -1.13 12.30 -9.65
C GLN A 16 -1.03 11.43 -8.40
N HIS A 17 -1.32 10.13 -8.50
CA HIS A 17 -1.40 9.20 -7.38
C HIS A 17 -0.39 8.06 -7.44
N GLN A 18 0.57 8.12 -8.37
CA GLN A 18 1.52 7.01 -8.56
C GLN A 18 2.36 6.69 -7.32
N HIS A 19 2.61 7.69 -6.49
CA HIS A 19 3.36 7.50 -5.23
C HIS A 19 2.64 6.54 -4.28
N ILE A 20 1.30 6.53 -4.32
CA ILE A 20 0.49 5.60 -3.52
C ILE A 20 0.71 4.16 -3.99
N VAL A 21 0.66 3.95 -5.31
CA VAL A 21 0.87 2.62 -5.89
C VAL A 21 2.27 2.11 -5.54
N TYR A 22 3.28 2.95 -5.70
CA TYR A 22 4.66 2.59 -5.38
C TYR A 22 4.82 2.23 -3.90
N LYS A 23 4.26 3.05 -3.01
CA LYS A 23 4.33 2.84 -1.55
C LYS A 23 3.69 1.50 -1.14
N VAL A 24 2.52 1.19 -1.69
CA VAL A 24 1.84 -0.07 -1.42
C VAL A 24 2.69 -1.25 -1.92
N CYS A 25 3.20 -1.16 -3.13
CA CYS A 25 4.05 -2.21 -3.68
C CYS A 25 5.31 -2.41 -2.83
N LEU A 26 5.92 -1.32 -2.38
CA LEU A 26 7.09 -1.36 -1.50
C LEU A 26 6.81 -2.09 -0.20
N MET A 27 5.61 -1.90 0.37
CA MET A 27 5.24 -2.53 1.64
C MET A 27 4.96 -4.03 1.51
N TYR A 28 4.64 -4.51 0.30
CA TYR A 28 4.25 -5.90 0.08
C TYR A 28 5.23 -6.70 -0.76
N ALA A 29 6.18 -6.06 -1.43
CA ALA A 29 7.19 -6.76 -2.21
C ALA A 29 8.09 -7.59 -1.28
N GLN A 30 8.42 -8.80 -1.70
CA GLN A 30 9.33 -9.66 -0.94
C GLN A 30 10.78 -9.35 -1.27
N GLU A 31 11.05 -9.03 -2.52
CA GLU A 31 12.38 -8.69 -3.02
C GLU A 31 12.30 -7.39 -3.83
N LYS A 32 13.43 -6.73 -4.01
CA LYS A 32 13.52 -5.49 -4.78
C LYS A 32 12.97 -5.64 -6.21
N GLU A 33 13.29 -6.77 -6.85
CA GLU A 33 12.85 -7.08 -8.20
C GLU A 33 11.33 -7.19 -8.32
N ASP A 34 10.67 -7.57 -7.23
CA ASP A 34 9.21 -7.72 -7.19
C ASP A 34 8.48 -6.39 -7.25
N ILE A 35 9.12 -5.29 -6.85
CA ILE A 35 8.46 -3.97 -6.80
C ILE A 35 7.96 -3.57 -8.19
N ALA A 36 8.81 -3.70 -9.21
CA ALA A 36 8.46 -3.34 -10.58
C ALA A 36 7.33 -4.22 -11.12
N ASP A 37 7.39 -5.52 -10.85
CA ASP A 37 6.36 -6.47 -11.29
C ASP A 37 5.02 -6.20 -10.61
N LEU A 38 5.04 -5.97 -9.31
CA LEU A 38 3.83 -5.61 -8.55
C LEU A 38 3.24 -4.28 -9.03
N TYR A 39 4.10 -3.31 -9.32
CA TYR A 39 3.68 -2.02 -9.84
C TYR A 39 2.95 -2.19 -11.18
N GLN A 40 3.54 -2.93 -12.10
CA GLN A 40 2.94 -3.18 -13.42
C GLN A 40 1.61 -3.92 -13.30
N GLU A 41 1.56 -4.95 -12.47
CA GLU A 41 0.33 -5.72 -12.23
C GLU A 41 -0.75 -4.85 -11.62
N THR A 42 -0.39 -3.99 -10.66
CA THR A 42 -1.33 -3.07 -10.03
C THR A 42 -1.89 -2.07 -11.03
N VAL A 43 -1.02 -1.46 -11.85
CA VAL A 43 -1.45 -0.52 -12.88
C VAL A 43 -2.37 -1.20 -13.90
N TYR A 44 -2.05 -2.43 -14.29
CA TYR A 44 -2.91 -3.22 -15.19
C TYR A 44 -4.29 -3.44 -14.57
N ASN A 45 -4.34 -3.84 -13.30
CA ASN A 45 -5.61 -4.07 -12.61
C ASN A 45 -6.41 -2.78 -12.42
N LEU A 46 -5.72 -1.67 -12.16
CA LEU A 46 -6.35 -0.35 -12.06
C LEU A 46 -7.00 0.02 -13.40
N TRP A 47 -6.27 -0.12 -14.50
CA TRP A 47 -6.79 0.19 -15.83
C TRP A 47 -8.00 -0.68 -16.17
N LYS A 48 -7.88 -1.98 -15.92
CA LYS A 48 -8.95 -2.94 -16.18
C LYS A 48 -10.21 -2.62 -15.38
N SER A 49 -10.04 -2.19 -14.13
CA SER A 49 -11.16 -1.86 -13.24
C SER A 49 -11.70 -0.45 -13.43
N TYR A 50 -10.95 0.43 -14.11
CA TYR A 50 -11.34 1.83 -14.28
C TYR A 50 -12.66 1.97 -15.04
N ALA A 51 -12.93 1.07 -15.98
CA ALA A 51 -14.17 1.06 -16.75
C ALA A 51 -15.41 0.93 -15.86
N THR A 52 -15.28 0.29 -14.69
CA THR A 52 -16.37 0.08 -13.73
C THR A 52 -16.33 1.03 -12.54
N PHE A 53 -15.36 1.94 -12.52
CA PHE A 53 -15.26 2.95 -11.47
C PHE A 53 -16.36 4.00 -11.65
N GLU A 54 -17.28 4.06 -10.69
CA GLU A 54 -18.49 4.90 -10.77
C GLU A 54 -18.42 6.13 -9.85
N ASN A 55 -17.23 6.52 -9.39
CA ASN A 55 -17.02 7.65 -8.48
C ASN A 55 -17.81 7.55 -7.16
N ARG A 56 -18.11 6.32 -6.71
CA ARG A 56 -18.78 6.10 -5.42
C ARG A 56 -17.87 6.38 -4.23
N SER A 57 -16.57 6.41 -4.46
CA SER A 57 -15.55 6.79 -3.49
C SER A 57 -14.59 7.75 -4.17
N SER A 58 -13.67 8.35 -3.40
CA SER A 58 -12.60 9.13 -3.99
C SER A 58 -11.71 8.21 -4.83
N PHE A 59 -11.03 8.78 -5.81
CA PHE A 59 -10.10 8.03 -6.64
C PHE A 59 -9.01 7.36 -5.79
N SER A 60 -8.48 8.07 -4.78
CA SER A 60 -7.43 7.51 -3.93
C SER A 60 -7.94 6.33 -3.10
N THR A 61 -9.17 6.36 -2.59
CA THR A 61 -9.78 5.24 -1.86
C THR A 61 -9.91 4.02 -2.75
N TRP A 62 -10.42 4.20 -3.95
CA TRP A 62 -10.55 3.13 -4.94
C TRP A 62 -9.19 2.56 -5.33
N LEU A 63 -8.22 3.44 -5.57
CA LEU A 63 -6.85 3.06 -5.94
C LEU A 63 -6.20 2.21 -4.86
N TYR A 64 -6.32 2.62 -3.59
CA TYR A 64 -5.81 1.84 -2.47
C TYR A 64 -6.43 0.45 -2.43
N ARG A 65 -7.74 0.36 -2.61
CA ARG A 65 -8.44 -0.93 -2.60
C ARG A 65 -7.89 -1.88 -3.66
N VAL A 66 -7.75 -1.40 -4.89
CA VAL A 66 -7.23 -2.22 -5.99
C VAL A 66 -5.76 -2.59 -5.76
N ALA A 67 -4.93 -1.62 -5.35
CA ALA A 67 -3.51 -1.87 -5.11
C ALA A 67 -3.29 -2.88 -3.99
N LEU A 68 -3.97 -2.71 -2.86
CA LEU A 68 -3.86 -3.62 -1.72
C LEU A 68 -4.33 -5.02 -2.08
N ASN A 69 -5.46 -5.14 -2.78
CA ASN A 69 -5.96 -6.44 -3.22
C ASN A 69 -4.98 -7.14 -4.16
N THR A 70 -4.37 -6.39 -5.06
CA THR A 70 -3.36 -6.93 -5.99
C THR A 70 -2.17 -7.49 -5.23
N CYS A 71 -1.61 -6.69 -4.33
CA CYS A 71 -0.42 -7.08 -3.57
C CYS A 71 -0.70 -8.26 -2.62
N ILE A 72 -1.85 -8.27 -1.96
CA ILE A 72 -2.24 -9.36 -1.06
C ILE A 72 -2.45 -10.66 -1.85
N SER A 73 -3.08 -10.58 -3.04
CA SER A 73 -3.25 -11.74 -3.91
C SER A 73 -1.92 -12.29 -4.39
N ASP A 74 -0.96 -11.40 -4.70
CA ASP A 74 0.38 -11.80 -5.09
C ASP A 74 1.08 -12.57 -3.96
N LEU A 75 0.97 -12.10 -2.73
CA LEU A 75 1.53 -12.79 -1.56
C LEU A 75 0.97 -14.20 -1.41
N ARG A 76 -0.33 -14.40 -1.66
CA ARG A 76 -0.95 -15.73 -1.60
C ARG A 76 -0.37 -16.67 -2.64
N ARG A 77 -0.08 -16.17 -3.84
CA ARG A 77 0.52 -16.98 -4.91
C ARG A 77 1.98 -17.33 -4.62
N ARG A 78 2.70 -16.45 -3.90
CA ARG A 78 4.14 -16.59 -3.62
C ARG A 78 4.45 -17.18 -2.24
N LYS A 79 3.48 -17.71 -1.53
CA LYS A 79 3.67 -18.19 -0.15
C LYS A 79 4.66 -19.35 -0.02
N HIS A 80 5.07 -19.96 -1.13
CA HIS A 80 6.04 -21.07 -1.14
C HIS A 80 7.49 -20.60 -1.37
N HIS A 81 7.71 -19.32 -1.60
CA HIS A 81 9.06 -18.77 -1.75
C HIS A 81 9.61 -18.37 -0.38
N GLU A 82 10.91 -18.59 -0.19
CA GLU A 82 11.56 -18.13 1.03
C GLU A 82 11.46 -16.61 1.12
N TYR A 83 11.05 -16.13 2.27
CA TYR A 83 10.94 -14.71 2.54
C TYR A 83 12.33 -14.12 2.75
N VAL A 84 12.79 -13.32 1.81
CA VAL A 84 13.98 -12.51 1.93
C VAL A 84 13.54 -11.08 2.18
N PRO A 85 13.71 -10.54 3.39
CA PRO A 85 13.27 -9.18 3.66
C PRO A 85 14.00 -8.19 2.76
N LEU A 86 13.27 -7.21 2.22
CA LEU A 86 13.87 -6.09 1.54
C LEU A 86 14.85 -5.40 2.48
N GLN A 87 16.08 -5.21 2.02
CA GLN A 87 17.06 -4.44 2.75
C GLN A 87 16.76 -2.95 2.55
N LEU A 88 17.05 -2.16 3.58
CA LEU A 88 16.86 -0.71 3.49
C LEU A 88 17.66 -0.10 2.35
N ALA A 89 18.79 -0.70 1.99
CA ALA A 89 19.61 -0.28 0.86
C ALA A 89 18.92 -0.44 -0.49
N ASP A 90 17.87 -1.24 -0.57
CA ASP A 90 17.11 -1.48 -1.80
C ASP A 90 16.05 -0.40 -2.06
N ILE A 91 15.86 0.48 -1.08
CA ILE A 91 14.87 1.56 -1.15
C ILE A 91 15.59 2.84 -1.57
N ASP A 92 15.16 3.42 -2.69
CA ASP A 92 15.68 4.71 -3.16
C ASP A 92 15.12 5.84 -2.29
N LEU A 93 15.82 6.11 -1.19
CA LEU A 93 15.53 7.28 -0.36
C LEU A 93 16.68 8.28 -0.51
N PRO A 94 16.38 9.60 -0.44
CA PRO A 94 17.45 10.59 -0.54
C PRO A 94 18.48 10.38 0.57
N ASP A 95 19.75 10.24 0.16
CA ASP A 95 20.85 10.06 1.09
C ASP A 95 20.99 11.27 2.00
N ASN A 96 21.31 11.04 3.28
CA ASN A 96 21.67 12.03 4.29
C ASN A 96 20.54 12.88 4.88
N ASP A 97 19.27 12.47 4.74
CA ASP A 97 18.19 13.12 5.50
C ASP A 97 17.95 12.34 6.81
N PRO A 98 18.05 12.99 8.00
CA PRO A 98 17.71 12.32 9.27
C PRO A 98 16.30 11.72 9.28
N LYS A 99 15.37 12.34 8.53
CA LYS A 99 14.02 11.81 8.35
C LYS A 99 14.01 10.50 7.56
N ALA A 100 14.92 10.34 6.60
CA ALA A 100 15.04 9.13 5.80
C ALA A 100 15.39 7.94 6.67
N GLU A 101 16.31 8.11 7.61
CA GLU A 101 16.70 7.06 8.56
C GLU A 101 15.54 6.64 9.46
N MET A 102 14.79 7.61 9.98
CA MET A 102 13.60 7.35 10.80
C MET A 102 12.52 6.61 10.00
N LEU A 103 12.28 7.04 8.76
CA LEU A 103 11.33 6.40 7.86
C LEU A 103 11.75 4.97 7.53
N ASN A 104 13.03 4.74 7.30
CA ASN A 104 13.58 3.42 7.04
C ASN A 104 13.33 2.48 8.23
N THR A 105 13.56 2.95 9.44
CA THR A 105 13.31 2.17 10.65
C THR A 105 11.84 1.83 10.77
N LEU A 106 10.96 2.81 10.54
CA LEU A 106 9.51 2.61 10.60
C LEU A 106 9.06 1.59 9.55
N TYR A 107 9.48 1.73 8.31
CA TYR A 107 9.12 0.80 7.24
C TYR A 107 9.62 -0.61 7.52
N SER A 108 10.81 -0.74 8.09
CA SER A 108 11.38 -2.01 8.51
C SER A 108 10.47 -2.71 9.54
N LEU A 109 9.97 -1.95 10.52
CA LEU A 109 9.06 -2.47 11.53
C LEU A 109 7.71 -2.85 10.92
N ILE A 110 7.16 -2.00 10.05
CA ILE A 110 5.88 -2.26 9.38
C ILE A 110 5.96 -3.55 8.57
N ARG A 111 7.05 -3.80 7.88
CA ARG A 111 7.24 -5.01 7.07
C ARG A 111 7.26 -6.28 7.91
N ARG A 112 7.52 -6.18 9.21
CA ARG A 112 7.46 -7.30 10.15
C ARG A 112 6.05 -7.63 10.63
N LEU A 113 5.09 -6.74 10.35
CA LEU A 113 3.68 -6.98 10.65
C LEU A 113 3.09 -7.98 9.64
N ASN A 114 2.00 -8.64 10.01
CA ASN A 114 1.28 -9.48 9.07
C ASN A 114 0.63 -8.60 7.98
N LYS A 115 0.20 -9.23 6.89
CA LYS A 115 -0.32 -8.52 5.71
C LYS A 115 -1.52 -7.61 5.99
N LEU A 116 -2.39 -8.01 6.92
CA LEU A 116 -3.57 -7.22 7.27
C LEU A 116 -3.19 -6.02 8.12
N ASP A 117 -2.33 -6.20 9.11
CA ASP A 117 -1.87 -5.11 9.97
C ASP A 117 -1.10 -4.06 9.17
N ARG A 118 -0.30 -4.50 8.18
CA ARG A 118 0.38 -3.57 7.27
C ARG A 118 -0.62 -2.68 6.54
N MET A 119 -1.71 -3.27 6.05
CA MET A 119 -2.75 -2.52 5.34
C MET A 119 -3.33 -1.40 6.19
N TYR A 120 -3.69 -1.71 7.43
CA TYR A 120 -4.25 -0.71 8.34
C TYR A 120 -3.27 0.41 8.64
N ILE A 121 -2.02 0.05 8.96
CA ILE A 121 -1.05 1.08 9.38
C ILE A 121 -0.59 1.95 8.21
N VAL A 122 -0.46 1.40 7.02
CA VAL A 122 -0.11 2.18 5.82
C VAL A 122 -1.19 3.22 5.54
N LEU A 123 -2.46 2.84 5.64
CA LEU A 123 -3.57 3.76 5.42
C LEU A 123 -3.61 4.85 6.50
N TRP A 124 -3.36 4.49 7.75
CA TRP A 124 -3.32 5.46 8.85
C TRP A 124 -2.18 6.45 8.68
N LEU A 125 -1.01 5.99 8.28
CA LEU A 125 0.16 6.86 8.04
C LEU A 125 -0.07 7.81 6.87
N ASP A 126 -0.92 7.43 5.93
CA ASP A 126 -1.29 8.28 4.80
C ASP A 126 -2.48 9.20 5.13
N GLU A 127 -2.73 9.38 6.41
CA GLU A 127 -3.73 10.30 6.96
C GLU A 127 -5.18 9.97 6.54
N LYS A 128 -5.45 8.71 6.22
CA LYS A 128 -6.83 8.27 5.98
C LYS A 128 -7.60 8.27 7.29
N THR A 129 -8.85 8.75 7.25
CA THR A 129 -9.73 8.70 8.41
C THR A 129 -10.13 7.25 8.72
N TYR A 130 -10.61 7.00 9.93
CA TYR A 130 -11.08 5.67 10.30
C TYR A 130 -12.23 5.20 9.41
N ASP A 131 -13.11 6.11 9.00
CA ASP A 131 -14.20 5.80 8.08
C ASP A 131 -13.69 5.42 6.69
N GLU A 132 -12.68 6.14 6.19
CA GLU A 132 -12.04 5.83 4.91
C GLU A 132 -11.33 4.48 4.97
N ILE A 133 -10.60 4.21 6.05
CA ILE A 133 -9.92 2.92 6.25
C ILE A 133 -10.96 1.79 6.28
N ALA A 134 -12.05 1.98 7.01
CA ALA A 134 -13.13 1.01 7.09
C ALA A 134 -13.71 0.69 5.72
N GLU A 135 -13.90 1.71 4.88
CA GLU A 135 -14.38 1.54 3.51
C GLU A 135 -13.40 0.76 2.64
N ILE A 136 -12.11 1.11 2.72
CA ILE A 136 -11.05 0.45 1.93
C ILE A 136 -10.91 -1.03 2.33
N VAL A 137 -10.90 -1.30 3.63
CA VAL A 137 -10.64 -2.63 4.19
C VAL A 137 -11.89 -3.51 4.19
N GLY A 138 -13.06 -2.91 4.22
CA GLY A 138 -14.34 -3.65 4.27
C GLY A 138 -14.77 -4.00 5.68
N THR A 139 -14.65 -3.05 6.61
CA THR A 139 -15.04 -3.23 8.00
C THR A 139 -15.75 -1.98 8.51
N ASN A 140 -15.89 -1.81 9.81
CA ASN A 140 -16.50 -0.64 10.42
C ASN A 140 -15.47 0.17 11.21
N ARG A 141 -15.85 1.41 11.54
CA ARG A 141 -14.99 2.35 12.25
C ARG A 141 -14.47 1.81 13.59
N ASN A 142 -15.32 1.15 14.34
CA ASN A 142 -14.95 0.62 15.66
C ASN A 142 -13.86 -0.44 15.55
N GLN A 143 -13.98 -1.33 14.58
CA GLN A 143 -12.96 -2.36 14.33
C GLN A 143 -11.64 -1.75 13.89
N VAL A 144 -11.69 -0.68 13.07
CA VAL A 144 -10.49 0.05 12.66
C VAL A 144 -9.79 0.62 13.89
N ALA A 145 -10.54 1.29 14.77
CA ALA A 145 -9.98 1.91 15.98
C ALA A 145 -9.30 0.87 16.88
N VAL A 146 -9.97 -0.26 17.14
CA VAL A 146 -9.42 -1.34 17.97
C VAL A 146 -8.17 -1.93 17.36
N ARG A 147 -8.21 -2.22 16.06
CA ARG A 147 -7.08 -2.84 15.38
C ARG A 147 -5.87 -1.91 15.29
N LEU A 148 -6.10 -0.64 14.98
CA LEU A 148 -5.01 0.34 14.94
C LEU A 148 -4.36 0.53 16.30
N HIS A 149 -5.15 0.53 17.38
CA HIS A 149 -4.61 0.60 18.73
C HIS A 149 -3.66 -0.56 19.01
N ARG A 150 -4.07 -1.78 18.69
CA ARG A 150 -3.21 -2.97 18.84
C ARG A 150 -1.95 -2.90 18.00
N ILE A 151 -2.08 -2.43 16.76
CA ILE A 151 -0.95 -2.32 15.84
C ILE A 151 0.07 -1.31 16.37
N LYS A 152 -0.40 -0.16 16.84
CA LYS A 152 0.47 0.88 17.42
C LYS A 152 1.21 0.37 18.66
N GLU A 153 0.52 -0.34 19.53
CA GLU A 153 1.15 -0.96 20.71
C GLU A 153 2.19 -2.01 20.31
N LYS A 154 1.88 -2.80 19.31
CA LYS A 154 2.81 -3.81 18.78
C LYS A 154 4.07 -3.16 18.20
N LEU A 155 3.91 -2.11 17.40
CA LEU A 155 5.04 -1.37 16.83
C LEU A 155 5.89 -0.73 17.92
N LYS A 156 5.25 -0.17 18.94
CA LYS A 156 5.92 0.43 20.08
C LYS A 156 6.77 -0.61 20.83
N THR A 157 6.22 -1.79 21.07
CA THR A 157 6.95 -2.90 21.69
C THR A 157 8.14 -3.34 20.83
N MET A 158 7.94 -3.45 19.52
CA MET A 158 9.00 -3.83 18.58
C MET A 158 10.12 -2.79 18.52
N SER A 159 9.79 -1.50 18.64
CA SER A 159 10.77 -0.41 18.58
C SER A 159 11.63 -0.32 19.84
N ASN A 160 11.16 -0.87 20.96
CA ASN A 160 11.88 -0.86 22.23
C ASN A 160 12.83 -2.06 22.41
N LEU A 161 12.90 -2.93 21.41
CA LEU A 161 13.83 -4.04 21.39
C LEU A 161 15.22 -3.61 20.82
#